data_14abff19bb727a8191836def8d48b065
#
_entry.id   14abff19bb727a8191836def8d48b065
#
_cell.length_a   1.000
_cell.length_b   1.000
_cell.length_c   1.000
_cell.angle_alpha   90.00
_cell.angle_beta   90.00
_cell.angle_gamma   90.00
#
_symmetry.space_group_name_H-M   'P 1'
#
loop_
_entity.id
_entity.type
_entity.pdbx_description
1 polymer ?
#
loop_
_entity_poly.entity_id
_entity_poly.type
_entity_poly.pdbx_seq_one_letter_code
_entity_poly.pdbx_strand_id
1 'polypeptide(L)'
;HHLLDIGTGSGCIAISLDKRLPDADVEAWDISEEALAIARTNNEELESRVLFRQRDVLSDDWEKSPSFDVIVSNPPYVTEAEKDEMEANVLDWEPALALFVPDDDPLRFYRRIVTLGRELLLPEGKLYFEINRAFGREIAYMLEMNQYRDIRVIKDIFGKDRIVTANR
;
A
#
# COMPACT_ATOMS: atom_id res chain seq x y z
N HIS A 1 6.25 -9.25 15.55
CA HIS A 1 6.44 -8.63 14.24
C HIS A 1 5.52 -7.42 14.07
N HIS A 2 6.04 -6.38 13.44
CA HIS A 2 5.29 -5.17 13.14
C HIS A 2 5.02 -5.08 11.64
N LEU A 3 3.75 -4.97 11.27
CA LEU A 3 3.32 -4.85 9.88
C LEU A 3 2.65 -3.50 9.66
N LEU A 4 2.89 -2.90 8.50
CA LEU A 4 2.31 -1.63 8.11
C LEU A 4 1.58 -1.77 6.78
N ASP A 5 0.33 -1.32 6.73
CA ASP A 5 -0.46 -1.17 5.50
C ASP A 5 -0.57 0.30 5.14
N ILE A 6 0.04 0.71 4.05
CA ILE A 6 0.00 2.10 3.56
C ILE A 6 -1.10 2.25 2.53
N GLY A 7 -2.00 3.21 2.76
CA GLY A 7 -3.17 3.41 1.92
C GLY A 7 -4.23 2.35 2.17
N THR A 8 -4.57 2.16 3.44
CA THR A 8 -5.39 1.03 3.90
C THR A 8 -6.85 1.04 3.41
N GLY A 9 -7.38 2.21 3.05
CA GLY A 9 -8.77 2.34 2.61
C GLY A 9 -9.74 1.88 3.69
N SER A 10 -10.54 0.86 3.38
CA SER A 10 -11.49 0.26 4.31
C SER A 10 -10.85 -0.62 5.39
N GLY A 11 -9.54 -0.80 5.36
CA GLY A 11 -8.82 -1.63 6.31
C GLY A 11 -8.78 -3.11 5.98
N CYS A 12 -9.26 -3.50 4.82
CA CYS A 12 -9.45 -4.92 4.45
C CYS A 12 -8.16 -5.74 4.57
N ILE A 13 -7.05 -5.26 4.01
CA ILE A 13 -5.77 -5.96 4.06
C ILE A 13 -5.24 -6.00 5.50
N ALA A 14 -5.23 -4.86 6.18
CA ALA A 14 -4.73 -4.75 7.56
C ALA A 14 -5.49 -5.63 8.52
N ILE A 15 -6.81 -5.62 8.45
CA ILE A 15 -7.68 -6.45 9.32
C ILE A 15 -7.46 -7.93 9.02
N SER A 16 -7.35 -8.30 7.74
CA SER A 16 -7.08 -9.69 7.36
C SER A 16 -5.74 -10.17 7.90
N LEU A 17 -4.71 -9.31 7.85
CA LEU A 17 -3.40 -9.64 8.41
C LEU A 17 -3.46 -9.83 9.92
N ASP A 18 -4.13 -8.93 10.63
CA ASP A 18 -4.29 -9.04 12.09
C ASP A 18 -5.00 -10.33 12.49
N LYS A 19 -6.07 -10.69 11.78
CA LYS A 19 -6.85 -11.91 12.08
C LYS A 19 -6.07 -13.19 11.79
N ARG A 20 -5.20 -13.18 10.81
CA ARG A 20 -4.42 -14.36 10.38
C ARG A 20 -3.08 -14.51 11.08
N LEU A 21 -2.57 -13.41 11.63
CA LEU A 21 -1.25 -13.35 12.25
C LEU A 21 -1.39 -12.84 13.69
N PRO A 22 -1.90 -13.66 14.63
CA PRO A 22 -2.24 -13.20 15.97
C PRO A 22 -1.06 -12.68 16.78
N ASP A 23 0.16 -13.06 16.42
CA ASP A 23 1.37 -12.62 17.10
C ASP A 23 1.99 -11.36 16.47
N ALA A 24 1.36 -10.79 15.44
CA ALA A 24 1.82 -9.57 14.80
C ALA A 24 1.02 -8.36 15.26
N ASP A 25 1.70 -7.22 15.33
CA ASP A 25 1.08 -5.91 15.54
C ASP A 25 0.92 -5.24 14.18
N VAL A 26 -0.30 -4.90 13.82
CA VAL A 26 -0.62 -4.30 12.52
C VAL A 26 -1.00 -2.83 12.70
N GLU A 27 -0.30 -1.96 12.00
CA GLU A 27 -0.60 -0.55 11.88
C GLU A 27 -1.02 -0.26 10.43
N ALA A 28 -1.92 0.69 10.25
CA ALA A 28 -2.44 1.03 8.93
C ALA A 28 -2.61 2.54 8.80
N TRP A 29 -2.17 3.08 7.67
CA TRP A 29 -2.22 4.51 7.41
C TRP A 29 -3.10 4.82 6.21
N ASP A 30 -3.78 5.96 6.29
CA ASP A 30 -4.47 6.56 5.15
C ASP A 30 -4.49 8.08 5.33
N ILE A 31 -4.51 8.82 4.22
CA ILE A 31 -4.67 10.27 4.26
C ILE A 31 -6.14 10.64 4.49
N SER A 32 -7.07 9.80 4.08
CA SER A 32 -8.52 10.04 4.13
C SER A 32 -9.11 9.67 5.48
N GLU A 33 -9.60 10.67 6.22
CA GLU A 33 -10.37 10.43 7.46
C GLU A 33 -11.66 9.66 7.20
N GLU A 34 -12.28 9.87 6.04
CA GLU A 34 -13.48 9.13 5.66
C GLU A 34 -13.21 7.63 5.51
N ALA A 35 -12.11 7.29 4.84
CA ALA A 35 -11.67 5.90 4.71
C ALA A 35 -11.33 5.31 6.08
N LEU A 36 -10.63 6.05 6.93
CA LEU A 36 -10.27 5.59 8.28
C LEU A 36 -11.48 5.38 9.17
N ALA A 37 -12.53 6.20 9.04
CA ALA A 37 -13.77 6.00 9.78
C ALA A 37 -14.41 4.66 9.43
N ILE A 38 -14.45 4.31 8.14
CA ILE A 38 -14.93 3.01 7.67
C ILE A 38 -14.04 1.89 8.19
N ALA A 39 -12.73 2.06 8.11
CA ALA A 39 -11.77 1.06 8.57
C ALA A 39 -11.90 0.79 10.07
N ARG A 40 -12.08 1.83 10.89
CA ARG A 40 -12.27 1.69 12.34
C ARG A 40 -13.57 0.95 12.66
N THR A 41 -14.65 1.24 11.93
CA THR A 41 -15.91 0.53 12.07
C THR A 41 -15.73 -0.96 11.76
N ASN A 42 -15.07 -1.28 10.65
CA ASN A 42 -14.79 -2.66 10.28
C ASN A 42 -13.92 -3.36 11.32
N ASN A 43 -12.95 -2.65 11.87
CA ASN A 43 -12.05 -3.15 12.91
C ASN A 43 -12.82 -3.57 14.18
N GLU A 44 -13.77 -2.74 14.59
CA GLU A 44 -14.65 -3.05 15.73
C GLU A 44 -15.57 -4.23 15.43
N GLU A 45 -16.25 -4.21 14.30
CA GLU A 45 -17.20 -5.27 13.92
C GLU A 45 -16.53 -6.63 13.76
N LEU A 46 -15.30 -6.66 13.27
CA LEU A 46 -14.54 -7.90 13.09
C LEU A 46 -13.66 -8.27 14.29
N GLU A 47 -13.74 -7.49 15.36
CA GLU A 47 -12.97 -7.70 16.59
C GLU A 47 -11.45 -7.81 16.33
N SER A 48 -10.93 -6.96 15.44
CA SER A 48 -9.50 -6.90 15.18
C SER A 48 -8.83 -5.76 15.94
N ARG A 49 -7.49 -5.76 15.99
CA ARG A 49 -6.68 -4.88 16.83
C ARG A 49 -5.79 -3.96 16.02
N VAL A 50 -6.13 -3.67 14.78
CA VAL A 50 -5.33 -2.79 13.92
C VAL A 50 -5.31 -1.38 14.48
N LEU A 51 -4.13 -0.76 14.50
CA LEU A 51 -3.96 0.65 14.85
C LEU A 51 -4.01 1.50 13.58
N PHE A 52 -5.07 2.28 13.43
CA PHE A 52 -5.24 3.17 12.29
C PHE A 52 -4.76 4.58 12.59
N ARG A 53 -3.97 5.17 11.67
CA ARG A 53 -3.49 6.55 11.77
C ARG A 53 -3.72 7.31 10.47
N GLN A 54 -4.16 8.56 10.60
CA GLN A 54 -4.13 9.48 9.46
C GLN A 54 -2.69 9.92 9.22
N ARG A 55 -2.20 9.67 8.02
CA ARG A 55 -0.85 10.09 7.63
C ARG A 55 -0.76 10.34 6.14
N ASP A 56 -0.17 11.48 5.78
CA ASP A 56 0.17 11.78 4.39
C ASP A 56 1.59 11.28 4.12
N VAL A 57 1.72 10.20 3.37
CA VAL A 57 3.02 9.60 3.06
C VAL A 57 3.86 10.48 2.13
N LEU A 58 3.23 11.44 1.43
CA LEU A 58 3.94 12.40 0.60
C LEU A 58 4.57 13.53 1.41
N SER A 59 4.14 13.72 2.66
CA SER A 59 4.68 14.72 3.56
C SER A 59 5.95 14.22 4.26
N ASP A 60 6.85 15.15 4.59
CA ASP A 60 8.04 14.88 5.40
C ASP A 60 7.90 15.37 6.83
N ASP A 61 6.71 15.84 7.23
CA ASP A 61 6.43 16.46 8.54
C ASP A 61 6.27 15.47 9.69
N TRP A 62 6.94 14.32 9.63
CA TRP A 62 6.89 13.31 10.67
C TRP A 62 8.20 12.54 10.76
N GLU A 63 8.49 12.04 11.95
CA GLU A 63 9.71 11.26 12.19
C GLU A 63 9.63 9.88 11.54
N LYS A 64 10.76 9.47 10.97
CA LYS A 64 10.92 8.18 10.33
C LYS A 64 12.02 7.41 11.04
N SER A 65 11.73 6.17 11.40
CA SER A 65 12.73 5.27 11.98
C SER A 65 12.43 3.83 11.60
N PRO A 66 13.42 2.96 11.50
CA PRO A 66 13.18 1.54 11.24
C PRO A 66 12.30 0.94 12.34
N SER A 67 11.12 0.46 11.98
CA SER A 67 10.10 0.00 12.92
C SER A 67 9.32 -1.21 12.44
N PHE A 68 9.31 -1.48 11.14
CA PHE A 68 8.43 -2.48 10.55
C PHE A 68 9.20 -3.65 9.94
N ASP A 69 8.71 -4.85 10.19
CA ASP A 69 9.20 -6.07 9.54
C ASP A 69 8.66 -6.20 8.12
N VAL A 70 7.43 -5.74 7.90
CA VAL A 70 6.74 -5.84 6.60
C VAL A 70 5.96 -4.57 6.34
N ILE A 71 6.06 -4.07 5.13
CA ILE A 71 5.18 -3.02 4.60
C ILE A 71 4.41 -3.61 3.43
N VAL A 72 3.09 -3.46 3.46
CA VAL A 72 2.22 -3.79 2.32
C VAL A 72 1.54 -2.52 1.84
N SER A 73 1.27 -2.42 0.56
CA SER A 73 0.53 -1.29 0.03
C SER A 73 -0.16 -1.62 -1.28
N ASN A 74 -1.37 -1.11 -1.39
CA ASN A 74 -2.12 -1.04 -2.64
C ASN A 74 -2.34 0.44 -2.96
N PRO A 75 -1.29 1.16 -3.40
CA PRO A 75 -1.41 2.60 -3.61
C PRO A 75 -2.24 2.93 -4.84
N PRO A 76 -2.69 4.19 -5.00
CA PRO A 76 -3.38 4.61 -6.21
C PRO A 76 -2.54 4.34 -7.45
N TYR A 77 -3.10 3.62 -8.41
CA TYR A 77 -2.41 3.20 -9.62
C TYR A 77 -3.22 3.45 -10.91
N VAL A 78 -4.44 3.93 -10.79
CA VAL A 78 -5.30 4.28 -11.93
C VAL A 78 -5.07 5.74 -12.28
N THR A 79 -4.68 6.02 -13.52
CA THR A 79 -4.44 7.39 -13.99
C THR A 79 -5.78 8.12 -14.25
N GLU A 80 -5.71 9.44 -14.37
CA GLU A 80 -6.88 10.24 -14.74
C GLU A 80 -7.45 9.82 -16.10
N ALA A 81 -6.60 9.42 -17.06
CA ALA A 81 -7.05 8.92 -18.35
C ALA A 81 -7.81 7.59 -18.22
N GLU A 82 -7.36 6.70 -17.34
CA GLU A 82 -8.02 5.43 -17.09
C GLU A 82 -9.33 5.59 -16.30
N LYS A 83 -9.46 6.68 -15.54
CA LYS A 83 -10.65 6.99 -14.74
C LYS A 83 -11.93 6.98 -15.58
N ASP A 84 -11.87 7.52 -16.80
CA ASP A 84 -13.03 7.62 -17.69
C ASP A 84 -13.50 6.25 -18.19
N GLU A 85 -12.65 5.24 -18.12
CA GLU A 85 -12.95 3.86 -18.52
C GLU A 85 -13.58 3.03 -17.41
N MET A 86 -13.57 3.53 -16.18
CA MET A 86 -14.11 2.82 -15.03
C MET A 86 -15.62 2.99 -14.93
N GLU A 87 -16.30 1.95 -14.46
CA GLU A 87 -17.74 2.02 -14.20
C GLU A 87 -18.03 2.97 -13.04
N ALA A 88 -19.11 3.78 -13.17
CA ALA A 88 -19.47 4.79 -12.20
C ALA A 88 -19.67 4.23 -10.78
N ASN A 89 -20.19 3.02 -10.63
CA ASN A 89 -20.38 2.39 -9.32
C ASN A 89 -19.08 2.14 -8.58
N VAL A 90 -17.99 1.88 -9.27
CA VAL A 90 -16.67 1.72 -8.65
C VAL A 90 -16.18 3.07 -8.12
N LEU A 91 -16.38 4.15 -8.90
CA LEU A 91 -15.99 5.51 -8.50
C LEU A 91 -16.78 6.01 -7.30
N ASP A 92 -18.05 5.62 -7.19
CA ASP A 92 -18.93 6.04 -6.09
C ASP A 92 -18.56 5.40 -4.75
N TRP A 93 -17.90 4.24 -4.76
CA TRP A 93 -17.56 3.48 -3.55
C TRP A 93 -16.15 3.73 -3.02
N GLU A 94 -15.25 4.30 -3.82
CA GLU A 94 -13.85 4.51 -3.45
C GLU A 94 -13.51 6.00 -3.49
N PRO A 95 -12.79 6.52 -2.49
CA PRO A 95 -12.31 7.90 -2.54
C PRO A 95 -11.40 8.12 -3.76
N ALA A 96 -11.60 9.21 -4.48
CA ALA A 96 -10.80 9.53 -5.67
C ALA A 96 -9.30 9.58 -5.39
N LEU A 97 -8.88 10.09 -4.22
CA LEU A 97 -7.48 10.13 -3.80
C LEU A 97 -6.87 8.74 -3.63
N ALA A 98 -7.68 7.72 -3.33
CA ALA A 98 -7.21 6.36 -3.13
C ALA A 98 -7.02 5.59 -4.43
N LEU A 99 -7.71 6.00 -5.52
CA LEU A 99 -7.70 5.26 -6.78
C LEU A 99 -6.88 5.91 -7.89
N PHE A 100 -6.79 7.25 -7.91
CA PHE A 100 -6.29 7.98 -9.06
C PHE A 100 -5.02 8.76 -8.75
N VAL A 101 -4.14 8.82 -9.74
CA VAL A 101 -2.92 9.61 -9.72
C VAL A 101 -2.89 10.49 -10.98
N PRO A 102 -2.09 11.59 -10.98
CA PRO A 102 -1.91 12.39 -12.20
C PRO A 102 -1.37 11.55 -13.35
N ASP A 103 -1.82 11.84 -14.59
CA ASP A 103 -1.40 11.11 -15.79
C ASP A 103 0.11 11.23 -16.05
N ASP A 104 0.72 12.35 -15.68
CA ASP A 104 2.13 12.61 -15.86
C ASP A 104 3.04 11.91 -14.84
N ASP A 105 2.47 11.40 -13.74
CA ASP A 105 3.23 10.68 -12.72
C ASP A 105 2.41 9.54 -12.08
N PRO A 106 2.11 8.49 -12.86
CA PRO A 106 1.29 7.38 -12.35
C PRO A 106 1.99 6.54 -11.27
N LEU A 107 3.31 6.65 -11.14
CA LEU A 107 4.08 5.88 -10.16
C LEU A 107 4.47 6.69 -8.93
N ARG A 108 3.88 7.86 -8.73
CA ARG A 108 4.20 8.79 -7.66
C ARG A 108 4.19 8.14 -6.27
N PHE A 109 3.10 7.44 -5.94
CA PHE A 109 2.97 6.81 -4.62
C PHE A 109 3.91 5.61 -4.47
N TYR A 110 4.08 4.83 -5.52
CA TYR A 110 5.03 3.71 -5.52
C TYR A 110 6.45 4.21 -5.24
N ARG A 111 6.88 5.26 -5.94
CA ARG A 111 8.20 5.86 -5.76
C ARG A 111 8.39 6.34 -4.33
N ARG A 112 7.39 7.00 -3.77
CA ARG A 112 7.44 7.50 -2.40
C ARG A 112 7.55 6.35 -1.39
N ILE A 113 6.75 5.31 -1.55
CA ILE A 113 6.75 4.17 -0.62
C ILE A 113 8.07 3.38 -0.73
N VAL A 114 8.64 3.25 -1.93
CA VAL A 114 9.95 2.63 -2.11
C VAL A 114 11.02 3.38 -1.30
N THR A 115 11.01 4.70 -1.38
CA THR A 115 11.95 5.55 -0.60
C THR A 115 11.69 5.43 0.90
N LEU A 116 10.43 5.54 1.34
CA LEU A 116 10.04 5.41 2.74
C LEU A 116 10.38 4.05 3.31
N GLY A 117 10.25 3.00 2.53
CA GLY A 117 10.57 1.65 2.95
C GLY A 117 12.03 1.49 3.39
N ARG A 118 12.94 2.24 2.77
CA ARG A 118 14.36 2.26 3.18
C ARG A 118 14.53 2.85 4.58
N GLU A 119 13.66 3.75 4.98
CA GLU A 119 13.71 4.41 6.30
C GLU A 119 12.88 3.68 7.35
N LEU A 120 11.78 3.04 6.96
CA LEU A 120 10.80 2.45 7.87
C LEU A 120 10.97 0.95 8.10
N LEU A 121 11.51 0.21 7.13
CA LEU A 121 11.74 -1.22 7.28
C LEU A 121 12.97 -1.49 8.13
N LEU A 122 12.86 -2.50 8.98
CA LEU A 122 14.00 -3.07 9.68
C LEU A 122 14.94 -3.77 8.66
N PRO A 123 16.21 -4.00 9.01
CA PRO A 123 17.09 -4.85 8.18
C PRO A 123 16.40 -6.18 7.87
N GLU A 124 16.49 -6.66 6.64
CA GLU A 124 15.80 -7.85 6.14
C GLU A 124 14.27 -7.74 6.09
N GLY A 125 13.73 -6.56 6.30
CA GLY A 125 12.29 -6.29 6.16
C GLY A 125 11.83 -6.43 4.72
N LYS A 126 10.52 -6.66 4.53
CA LYS A 126 9.94 -6.94 3.22
C LYS A 126 8.91 -5.91 2.82
N LEU A 127 8.88 -5.60 1.53
CA LEU A 127 7.91 -4.72 0.92
C LEU A 127 7.06 -5.51 -0.08
N TYR A 128 5.74 -5.34 0.00
CA TYR A 128 4.78 -5.95 -0.91
C TYR A 128 3.91 -4.87 -1.52
N PHE A 129 3.84 -4.84 -2.86
CA PHE A 129 2.93 -3.96 -3.58
C PHE A 129 1.89 -4.75 -4.36
N GLU A 130 0.63 -4.32 -4.30
CA GLU A 130 -0.31 -4.62 -5.37
C GLU A 130 -0.09 -3.60 -6.47
N ILE A 131 -0.04 -4.04 -7.72
CA ILE A 131 0.35 -3.19 -8.86
C ILE A 131 -0.68 -3.22 -9.98
N ASN A 132 -0.69 -2.15 -10.77
CA ASN A 132 -1.28 -2.16 -12.10
C ASN A 132 -0.36 -2.98 -13.01
N ARG A 133 -0.92 -3.94 -13.72
CA ARG A 133 -0.20 -4.86 -14.62
C ARG A 133 0.73 -4.15 -15.61
N ALA A 134 0.41 -2.91 -15.99
CA ALA A 134 1.19 -2.15 -16.95
C ALA A 134 2.54 -1.68 -16.38
N PHE A 135 2.72 -1.66 -15.06
CA PHE A 135 3.87 -1.04 -14.41
C PHE A 135 4.79 -1.99 -13.65
N GLY A 136 4.59 -3.30 -13.79
CA GLY A 136 5.40 -4.29 -13.06
C GLY A 136 6.90 -4.13 -13.28
N ARG A 137 7.32 -3.93 -14.52
CA ARG A 137 8.73 -3.76 -14.88
C ARG A 137 9.32 -2.47 -14.32
N GLU A 138 8.59 -1.37 -14.42
CA GLU A 138 9.02 -0.06 -13.91
C GLU A 138 9.18 -0.07 -12.39
N ILE A 139 8.25 -0.71 -11.69
CA ILE A 139 8.31 -0.82 -10.23
C ILE A 139 9.47 -1.72 -9.80
N ALA A 140 9.69 -2.84 -10.48
CA ALA A 140 10.82 -3.72 -10.21
C ALA A 140 12.15 -2.98 -10.42
N TYR A 141 12.29 -2.21 -11.49
CA TYR A 141 13.45 -1.39 -11.75
C TYR A 141 13.66 -0.34 -10.66
N MET A 142 12.59 0.33 -10.23
CA MET A 142 12.62 1.32 -9.16
C MET A 142 13.14 0.71 -7.85
N LEU A 143 12.71 -0.49 -7.51
CA LEU A 143 13.18 -1.22 -6.33
C LEU A 143 14.66 -1.55 -6.45
N GLU A 144 15.09 -2.03 -7.60
CA GLU A 144 16.50 -2.35 -7.86
C GLU A 144 17.39 -1.10 -7.69
N MET A 145 16.96 0.03 -8.26
CA MET A 145 17.70 1.30 -8.17
C MET A 145 17.74 1.86 -6.75
N ASN A 146 16.83 1.45 -5.87
CA ASN A 146 16.81 1.83 -4.47
C ASN A 146 17.41 0.74 -3.57
N GLN A 147 18.17 -0.19 -4.15
CA GLN A 147 18.97 -1.19 -3.43
C GLN A 147 18.14 -2.21 -2.65
N TYR A 148 16.92 -2.49 -3.10
CA TYR A 148 16.17 -3.64 -2.64
C TYR A 148 16.70 -4.92 -3.30
N ARG A 149 16.51 -6.04 -2.63
CA ARG A 149 16.98 -7.36 -3.06
C ARG A 149 15.83 -8.33 -3.22
N ASP A 150 16.07 -9.46 -3.86
CA ASP A 150 15.11 -10.55 -4.05
C ASP A 150 13.79 -10.05 -4.64
N ILE A 151 13.89 -9.17 -5.63
CA ILE A 151 12.73 -8.56 -6.28
C ILE A 151 11.99 -9.62 -7.11
N ARG A 152 10.69 -9.78 -6.84
CA ARG A 152 9.85 -10.74 -7.56
C ARG A 152 8.59 -10.07 -8.03
N VAL A 153 8.18 -10.39 -9.25
CA VAL A 153 6.89 -10.01 -9.81
C VAL A 153 6.03 -11.25 -9.84
N ILE A 154 4.92 -11.23 -9.13
CA ILE A 154 4.01 -12.37 -8.99
C ILE A 154 2.79 -12.13 -9.86
N LYS A 155 2.48 -13.11 -10.71
CA LYS A 155 1.34 -13.05 -11.60
C LYS A 155 0.10 -13.65 -10.94
N ASP A 156 -1.08 -13.16 -11.39
CA ASP A 156 -2.36 -13.75 -10.99
C ASP A 156 -2.65 -15.02 -11.82
N ILE A 157 -3.80 -15.63 -11.58
CA ILE A 157 -4.23 -16.85 -12.27
C ILE A 157 -4.43 -16.66 -13.78
N PHE A 158 -4.52 -15.41 -14.24
CA PHE A 158 -4.65 -15.06 -15.66
C PHE A 158 -3.30 -14.70 -16.31
N GLY A 159 -2.20 -14.85 -15.58
CA GLY A 159 -0.86 -14.55 -16.08
C GLY A 159 -0.51 -13.06 -16.11
N LYS A 160 -1.26 -12.23 -15.40
CA LYS A 160 -1.02 -10.77 -15.32
C LYS A 160 -0.27 -10.41 -14.07
N ASP A 161 0.71 -9.50 -14.20
CA ASP A 161 1.46 -8.98 -13.07
C ASP A 161 0.51 -8.36 -12.05
N ARG A 162 0.57 -8.78 -10.81
CA ARG A 162 -0.35 -8.36 -9.76
C ARG A 162 0.35 -7.87 -8.50
N ILE A 163 1.44 -8.49 -8.12
CA ILE A 163 2.17 -8.18 -6.89
C ILE A 163 3.65 -8.05 -7.21
N VAL A 164 4.30 -7.07 -6.62
CA VAL A 164 5.76 -6.98 -6.59
C VAL A 164 6.19 -7.06 -5.14
N THR A 165 7.17 -7.88 -4.86
CA THR A 165 7.76 -8.02 -3.53
C THR A 165 9.28 -7.86 -3.58
N ALA A 166 9.84 -7.33 -2.51
CA ALA A 166 11.28 -7.12 -2.40
C ALA A 166 11.71 -7.10 -0.94
N ASN A 167 13.00 -7.35 -0.71
CA ASN A 167 13.61 -7.26 0.61
C ASN A 167 14.44 -5.97 0.70
N ARG A 168 14.39 -5.31 1.88
CA ARG A 168 15.24 -4.15 2.16
C ARG A 168 16.72 -4.51 2.07
#